data_812bed05996b3c5610a81ed1c0ee52d1
#
_entry.id   812bed05996b3c5610a81ed1c0ee52d1
#
_cell.length_a   1.000
_cell.length_b   1.000
_cell.length_c   1.000
_cell.angle_alpha   90.00
_cell.angle_beta   90.00
_cell.angle_gamma   90.00
#
_symmetry.space_group_name_H-M   'P 1'
#
loop_
_entity.id
_entity.type
_entity.pdbx_description
1 polymer ?
#
loop_
_entity_poly.entity_id
_entity_poly.type
_entity_poly.pdbx_seq_one_letter_code
_entity_poly.pdbx_strand_id
1 'polypeptide(L)'
;QLRNVLEEKSDFGRNKAGTGKRVLVEFVSANPTGPLTVGHGRGAILGDVISNILEWNGYDVEREYYYNNAGRQMQKLGESVKSRYLELLGEDTEFPEDGYEGEYIIDIARKLEETDGEALIDSSDNSPFKNAAEENIFQNIEATLNRIGLKFDNFFNENTLYESGAIDSVVKALRKKG
;
A
#
# COMPACT_ATOMS: atom_id res chain seq x y z
N GLN A 1 18.77 4.47 39.73
CA GLN A 1 17.80 4.25 38.63
C GLN A 1 16.56 5.15 38.79
N LEU A 2 15.78 5.10 39.92
CA LEU A 2 14.55 5.88 40.08
C LEU A 2 14.81 7.39 39.96
N ARG A 3 15.92 7.90 40.50
CA ARG A 3 16.32 9.29 40.36
C ARG A 3 16.52 9.68 38.89
N ASN A 4 17.20 8.87 38.10
CA ASN A 4 17.40 9.13 36.67
C ASN A 4 16.07 9.14 35.89
N VAL A 5 15.15 8.24 36.23
CA VAL A 5 13.80 8.23 35.63
C VAL A 5 13.09 9.57 35.91
N LEU A 6 13.17 10.09 37.14
CA LEU A 6 12.53 11.33 37.53
C LEU A 6 13.21 12.57 36.89
N GLU A 7 14.53 12.53 36.69
CA GLU A 7 15.31 13.59 36.07
C GLU A 7 15.15 13.63 34.56
N GLU A 8 15.22 12.47 33.87
CA GLU A 8 15.12 12.35 32.42
C GLU A 8 13.67 12.34 31.90
N LYS A 9 12.71 12.00 32.74
CA LYS A 9 11.26 11.99 32.43
C LYS A 9 10.96 11.21 31.15
N SER A 10 10.39 11.90 30.15
CA SER A 10 10.03 11.33 28.85
C SER A 10 11.24 10.89 28.02
N ASP A 11 12.43 11.32 28.34
CA ASP A 11 13.66 10.97 27.61
C ASP A 11 14.45 9.83 28.28
N PHE A 12 13.93 9.28 29.40
CA PHE A 12 14.58 8.17 30.09
C PHE A 12 14.84 6.99 29.17
N GLY A 13 16.10 6.57 29.14
CA GLY A 13 16.57 5.45 28.30
C GLY A 13 16.98 5.83 26.88
N ARG A 14 16.82 7.08 26.47
CA ARG A 14 17.40 7.56 25.20
C ARG A 14 18.91 7.44 25.21
N ASN A 15 19.46 7.07 24.07
CA ASN A 15 20.91 7.02 23.88
C ASN A 15 21.30 7.41 22.45
N LYS A 16 22.60 7.40 22.17
CA LYS A 16 23.16 7.86 20.90
C LYS A 16 23.89 6.74 20.13
N ALA A 17 23.55 5.48 20.39
CA ALA A 17 24.24 4.33 19.77
C ALA A 17 24.11 4.30 18.23
N GLY A 18 23.02 4.85 17.73
CA GLY A 18 22.72 4.95 16.30
C GLY A 18 23.14 6.24 15.62
N THR A 19 23.79 7.17 16.32
CA THR A 19 24.15 8.49 15.75
C THR A 19 24.92 8.36 14.45
N GLY A 20 24.44 9.05 13.39
CA GLY A 20 25.05 9.04 12.06
C GLY A 20 24.73 7.77 11.23
N LYS A 21 23.86 6.89 11.73
CA LYS A 21 23.42 5.71 11.00
C LYS A 21 21.97 5.87 10.55
N ARG A 22 21.73 5.66 9.25
CA ARG A 22 20.38 5.62 8.66
C ARG A 22 19.90 4.18 8.61
N VAL A 23 18.60 4.00 8.87
CA VAL A 23 17.91 2.71 8.81
C VAL A 23 16.59 2.91 8.07
N LEU A 24 16.33 2.07 7.08
CA LEU A 24 15.03 1.97 6.45
C LEU A 24 14.30 0.78 7.08
N VAL A 25 13.07 1.01 7.53
CA VAL A 25 12.18 -0.01 8.07
C VAL A 25 10.97 -0.10 7.15
N GLU A 26 10.91 -1.17 6.35
CA GLU A 26 9.77 -1.47 5.49
C GLU A 26 8.80 -2.38 6.25
N PHE A 27 7.52 -2.00 6.28
CA PHE A 27 6.50 -2.79 6.95
C PHE A 27 5.09 -2.52 6.43
N VAL A 28 4.13 -3.38 6.78
CA VAL A 28 2.80 -3.52 6.19
C VAL A 28 2.88 -4.02 4.75
N SER A 29 3.24 -3.17 3.81
CA SER A 29 3.49 -3.46 2.38
C SER A 29 2.46 -4.40 1.77
N ALA A 30 1.17 -4.17 2.11
CA ALA A 30 0.06 -4.97 1.61
C ALA A 30 -0.24 -4.59 0.14
N ASN A 31 -0.55 -5.59 -0.67
CA ASN A 31 -1.00 -5.34 -2.04
C ASN A 31 -2.33 -4.58 -2.03
N PRO A 32 -2.55 -3.63 -2.93
CA PRO A 32 -3.76 -2.79 -2.97
C PRO A 32 -4.95 -3.53 -3.59
N THR A 33 -5.25 -4.72 -3.11
CA THR A 33 -6.34 -5.56 -3.60
C THR A 33 -7.56 -5.55 -2.69
N GLY A 34 -7.49 -4.82 -1.58
CA GLY A 34 -8.59 -4.66 -0.63
C GLY A 34 -8.18 -3.99 0.67
N PRO A 35 -9.13 -3.82 1.61
CA PRO A 35 -8.88 -3.22 2.91
C PRO A 35 -7.85 -4.00 3.74
N LEU A 36 -7.13 -3.28 4.61
CA LEU A 36 -6.19 -3.92 5.55
C LEU A 36 -6.92 -4.87 6.51
N THR A 37 -6.31 -6.01 6.75
CA THR A 37 -6.80 -7.02 7.70
C THR A 37 -6.10 -6.89 9.06
N VAL A 38 -6.62 -7.61 10.07
CA VAL A 38 -5.97 -7.71 11.40
C VAL A 38 -4.54 -8.26 11.30
N GLY A 39 -4.27 -9.13 10.32
CA GLY A 39 -2.92 -9.63 10.05
C GLY A 39 -1.96 -8.53 9.65
N HIS A 40 -2.38 -7.60 8.79
CA HIS A 40 -1.61 -6.42 8.42
C HIS A 40 -1.40 -5.49 9.62
N GLY A 41 -2.42 -5.33 10.49
CA GLY A 41 -2.32 -4.55 11.72
C GLY A 41 -1.24 -5.04 12.67
N ARG A 42 -1.02 -6.35 12.77
CA ARG A 42 0.07 -6.92 13.56
C ARG A 42 1.44 -6.49 13.00
N GLY A 43 1.64 -6.59 11.69
CA GLY A 43 2.86 -6.14 11.03
C GLY A 43 3.09 -4.64 11.20
N ALA A 44 2.02 -3.85 11.11
CA ALA A 44 2.01 -2.41 11.29
C ALA A 44 2.54 -1.99 12.67
N ILE A 45 1.97 -2.55 13.73
CA ILE A 45 2.39 -2.26 15.11
C ILE A 45 3.85 -2.69 15.35
N LEU A 46 4.24 -3.86 14.86
CA LEU A 46 5.60 -4.35 15.04
C LEU A 46 6.63 -3.44 14.35
N GLY A 47 6.36 -3.05 13.09
CA GLY A 47 7.24 -2.16 12.34
C GLY A 47 7.37 -0.79 12.99
N ASP A 48 6.25 -0.20 13.45
CA ASP A 48 6.26 1.08 14.14
C ASP A 48 7.03 1.02 15.46
N VAL A 49 6.80 0.01 16.28
CA VAL A 49 7.54 -0.16 17.54
C VAL A 49 9.04 -0.33 17.32
N ILE A 50 9.46 -1.10 16.31
CA ILE A 50 10.87 -1.24 15.93
C ILE A 50 11.44 0.11 15.50
N SER A 51 10.74 0.85 14.67
CA SER A 51 11.14 2.18 14.22
C SER A 51 11.31 3.13 15.40
N ASN A 52 10.34 3.17 16.30
CA ASN A 52 10.39 4.01 17.51
C ASN A 52 11.57 3.63 18.42
N ILE A 53 11.85 2.33 18.61
CA ILE A 53 12.99 1.88 19.39
C ILE A 53 14.30 2.31 18.74
N LEU A 54 14.43 2.20 17.42
CA LEU A 54 15.62 2.63 16.70
C LEU A 54 15.84 4.15 16.84
N GLU A 55 14.79 4.96 16.66
CA GLU A 55 14.85 6.42 16.87
C GLU A 55 15.24 6.76 18.31
N TRP A 56 14.71 6.01 19.29
CA TRP A 56 15.06 6.18 20.71
C TRP A 56 16.54 5.93 20.96
N ASN A 57 17.15 5.07 20.17
CA ASN A 57 18.58 4.75 20.20
C ASN A 57 19.42 5.68 19.30
N GLY A 58 18.85 6.73 18.73
CA GLY A 58 19.54 7.77 17.97
C GLY A 58 19.81 7.45 16.50
N TYR A 59 19.14 6.46 15.93
CA TYR A 59 19.18 6.19 14.49
C TYR A 59 18.31 7.21 13.75
N ASP A 60 18.69 7.52 12.51
CA ASP A 60 17.88 8.23 11.52
C ASP A 60 17.03 7.18 10.80
N VAL A 61 15.74 7.11 11.12
CA VAL A 61 14.84 6.04 10.66
C VAL A 61 13.92 6.58 9.58
N GLU A 62 13.87 5.87 8.47
CA GLU A 62 12.93 6.07 7.38
C GLU A 62 11.93 4.90 7.37
N ARG A 63 10.62 5.20 7.48
CA ARG A 63 9.53 4.23 7.41
C ARG A 63 9.04 4.13 5.99
N GLU A 64 9.10 2.95 5.40
CA GLU A 64 8.68 2.71 4.03
C GLU A 64 7.54 1.72 3.94
N TYR A 65 6.58 2.05 3.09
CA TYR A 65 5.54 1.14 2.62
C TYR A 65 5.84 0.79 1.16
N TYR A 66 6.09 -0.48 0.87
CA TYR A 66 6.27 -0.96 -0.50
C TYR A 66 4.91 -1.24 -1.14
N TYR A 67 4.59 -0.54 -2.20
CA TYR A 67 3.31 -0.55 -2.85
C TYR A 67 3.38 -1.30 -4.18
N ASN A 68 2.89 -2.54 -4.19
CA ASN A 68 2.85 -3.36 -5.38
C ASN A 68 1.50 -3.22 -6.09
N ASN A 69 1.44 -2.33 -7.08
CA ASN A 69 0.29 -2.11 -7.95
C ASN A 69 0.46 -2.70 -9.36
N ALA A 70 1.48 -3.53 -9.56
CA ALA A 70 1.73 -4.23 -10.81
C ALA A 70 1.12 -5.64 -10.84
N GLY A 71 0.97 -6.19 -12.06
CA GLY A 71 0.70 -7.60 -12.25
C GLY A 71 -0.76 -8.01 -12.31
N ARG A 72 -0.98 -9.35 -12.29
CA ARG A 72 -2.29 -9.99 -12.55
C ARG A 72 -3.36 -9.64 -11.52
N GLN A 73 -3.00 -9.43 -10.27
CA GLN A 73 -3.96 -9.08 -9.20
C GLN A 73 -4.68 -7.77 -9.48
N MET A 74 -3.94 -6.77 -9.96
CA MET A 74 -4.53 -5.47 -10.30
C MET A 74 -5.41 -5.52 -11.54
N GLN A 75 -5.07 -6.40 -12.52
CA GLN A 75 -5.94 -6.63 -13.68
C GLN A 75 -7.27 -7.26 -13.24
N LYS A 76 -7.21 -8.31 -12.43
CA LYS A 76 -8.39 -8.98 -11.86
C LYS A 76 -9.25 -8.06 -11.00
N LEU A 77 -8.60 -7.17 -10.24
CA LEU A 77 -9.30 -6.17 -9.45
C LEU A 77 -10.10 -5.23 -10.35
N GLY A 78 -9.49 -4.71 -11.42
CA GLY A 78 -10.18 -3.88 -12.42
C GLY A 78 -11.32 -4.61 -13.10
N GLU A 79 -11.13 -5.88 -13.50
CA GLU A 79 -12.18 -6.72 -14.09
C GLU A 79 -13.36 -6.91 -13.12
N SER A 80 -13.09 -7.09 -11.82
CA SER A 80 -14.13 -7.21 -10.80
C SER A 80 -14.94 -5.91 -10.64
N VAL A 81 -14.26 -4.76 -10.63
CA VAL A 81 -14.93 -3.44 -10.58
C VAL A 81 -15.74 -3.21 -11.85
N LYS A 82 -15.20 -3.55 -13.03
CA LYS A 82 -15.91 -3.44 -14.31
C LYS A 82 -17.20 -4.25 -14.31
N SER A 83 -17.15 -5.52 -13.89
CA SER A 83 -18.36 -6.36 -13.81
C SER A 83 -19.41 -5.73 -12.90
N ARG A 84 -19.04 -5.24 -11.70
CA ARG A 84 -19.99 -4.56 -10.80
C ARG A 84 -20.55 -3.27 -11.36
N TYR A 85 -19.72 -2.50 -12.08
CA TYR A 85 -20.15 -1.28 -12.76
C TYR A 85 -21.19 -1.58 -13.86
N LEU A 86 -20.98 -2.59 -14.69
CA LEU A 86 -21.90 -3.02 -15.71
C LEU A 86 -23.23 -3.54 -15.10
N GLU A 87 -23.16 -4.35 -14.04
CA GLU A 87 -24.33 -4.83 -13.30
C GLU A 87 -25.18 -3.66 -12.75
N LEU A 88 -24.56 -2.59 -12.22
CA LEU A 88 -25.27 -1.40 -11.72
C LEU A 88 -26.03 -0.67 -12.84
N LEU A 89 -25.49 -0.67 -14.05
CA LEU A 89 -26.11 -0.09 -15.24
C LEU A 89 -27.15 -1.01 -15.92
N GLY A 90 -27.33 -2.23 -15.38
CA GLY A 90 -28.31 -3.21 -15.91
C GLY A 90 -27.81 -4.01 -17.10
N GLU A 91 -26.51 -3.98 -17.37
CA GLU A 91 -25.87 -4.76 -18.42
C GLU A 91 -25.64 -6.20 -17.97
N ASP A 92 -25.78 -7.15 -18.91
CA ASP A 92 -25.48 -8.56 -18.69
C ASP A 92 -23.95 -8.80 -18.75
N THR A 93 -23.39 -9.30 -17.64
CA THR A 93 -21.93 -9.51 -17.54
C THR A 93 -21.62 -10.72 -16.69
N GLU A 94 -20.57 -11.45 -17.07
CA GLU A 94 -20.03 -12.54 -16.26
C GLU A 94 -19.01 -11.97 -15.26
N PHE A 95 -19.18 -12.30 -13.97
CA PHE A 95 -18.20 -11.97 -12.95
C PHE A 95 -16.96 -12.86 -13.10
N PRO A 96 -15.72 -12.31 -13.01
CA PRO A 96 -14.51 -13.12 -13.19
C PRO A 96 -14.41 -14.23 -12.13
N GLU A 97 -14.08 -15.46 -12.54
CA GLU A 97 -14.04 -16.66 -11.68
C GLU A 97 -13.17 -16.49 -10.43
N ASP A 98 -12.01 -15.82 -10.58
CA ASP A 98 -11.11 -15.47 -9.45
C ASP A 98 -11.23 -13.98 -9.07
N GLY A 99 -12.40 -13.38 -9.22
CA GLY A 99 -12.63 -11.96 -8.96
C GLY A 99 -12.71 -11.64 -7.46
N TYR A 100 -12.62 -10.36 -7.16
CA TYR A 100 -12.76 -9.83 -5.80
C TYR A 100 -14.22 -9.48 -5.53
N GLU A 101 -14.86 -10.18 -4.56
CA GLU A 101 -16.31 -10.09 -4.30
C GLU A 101 -16.68 -9.14 -3.15
N GLY A 102 -15.70 -8.50 -2.50
CA GLY A 102 -15.96 -7.66 -1.33
C GLY A 102 -16.86 -6.46 -1.61
N GLU A 103 -17.64 -6.00 -0.63
CA GLU A 103 -18.52 -4.83 -0.76
C GLU A 103 -17.79 -3.58 -1.27
N TYR A 104 -16.51 -3.41 -0.94
CA TYR A 104 -15.69 -2.30 -1.41
C TYR A 104 -15.59 -2.25 -2.94
N ILE A 105 -15.70 -3.38 -3.65
CA ILE A 105 -15.72 -3.41 -5.13
C ILE A 105 -16.99 -2.75 -5.64
N ILE A 106 -18.14 -3.04 -5.00
CA ILE A 106 -19.43 -2.42 -5.35
C ILE A 106 -19.40 -0.92 -5.08
N ASP A 107 -18.78 -0.51 -3.98
CA ASP A 107 -18.67 0.91 -3.63
C ASP A 107 -17.78 1.67 -4.62
N ILE A 108 -16.70 1.04 -5.11
CA ILE A 108 -15.85 1.62 -6.16
C ILE A 108 -16.62 1.72 -7.48
N ALA A 109 -17.33 0.65 -7.86
CA ALA A 109 -18.15 0.62 -9.07
C ALA A 109 -19.25 1.71 -9.06
N ARG A 110 -19.90 1.90 -7.91
CA ARG A 110 -20.92 2.96 -7.72
C ARG A 110 -20.33 4.35 -7.86
N LYS A 111 -19.14 4.61 -7.33
CA LYS A 111 -18.47 5.90 -7.54
C LYS A 111 -18.14 6.16 -8.99
N LEU A 112 -17.73 5.15 -9.74
CA LEU A 112 -17.49 5.27 -11.18
C LEU A 112 -18.82 5.55 -11.93
N GLU A 113 -19.91 4.87 -11.57
CA GLU A 113 -21.21 5.15 -12.13
C GLU A 113 -21.63 6.61 -11.88
N GLU A 114 -21.43 7.12 -10.67
CA GLU A 114 -21.75 8.51 -10.31
C GLU A 114 -20.92 9.54 -11.09
N THR A 115 -19.64 9.22 -11.42
CA THR A 115 -18.74 10.15 -12.11
C THR A 115 -18.78 10.05 -13.62
N ASP A 116 -18.83 8.84 -14.16
CA ASP A 116 -18.69 8.54 -15.59
C ASP A 116 -20.01 8.12 -16.25
N GLY A 117 -21.07 7.83 -15.45
CA GLY A 117 -22.38 7.42 -15.95
C GLY A 117 -22.26 6.17 -16.84
N GLU A 118 -22.71 6.25 -18.08
CA GLU A 118 -22.69 5.18 -19.08
C GLU A 118 -21.41 5.18 -19.96
N ALA A 119 -20.51 6.15 -19.76
CA ALA A 119 -19.40 6.40 -20.67
C ALA A 119 -18.39 5.23 -20.80
N LEU A 120 -18.36 4.34 -19.82
CA LEU A 120 -17.42 3.21 -19.79
C LEU A 120 -18.06 1.86 -20.15
N ILE A 121 -19.34 1.81 -20.56
CA ILE A 121 -20.04 0.56 -20.91
C ILE A 121 -19.29 -0.19 -22.03
N ASP A 122 -18.99 0.49 -23.12
CA ASP A 122 -18.34 -0.10 -24.30
C ASP A 122 -16.80 -0.12 -24.18
N SER A 123 -16.25 0.24 -23.02
CA SER A 123 -14.80 0.29 -22.85
C SER A 123 -14.19 -1.11 -22.90
N SER A 124 -13.33 -1.35 -23.88
CA SER A 124 -12.45 -2.54 -23.91
C SER A 124 -11.24 -2.38 -23.00
N ASP A 125 -10.94 -1.16 -22.56
CA ASP A 125 -9.81 -0.84 -21.68
C ASP A 125 -10.22 -1.03 -20.20
N ASN A 126 -9.45 -1.86 -19.49
CA ASN A 126 -9.64 -2.10 -18.05
C ASN A 126 -9.00 -1.02 -17.17
N SER A 127 -8.21 -0.13 -17.75
CA SER A 127 -7.44 0.89 -17.00
C SER A 127 -8.29 1.82 -16.15
N PRO A 128 -9.45 2.34 -16.59
CA PRO A 128 -10.28 3.20 -15.75
C PRO A 128 -10.72 2.51 -14.45
N PHE A 129 -11.17 1.27 -14.57
CA PHE A 129 -11.64 0.46 -13.43
C PHE A 129 -10.50 0.08 -12.48
N LYS A 130 -9.37 -0.32 -13.04
CA LYS A 130 -8.15 -0.61 -12.27
C LYS A 130 -7.67 0.62 -11.51
N ASN A 131 -7.58 1.79 -12.16
CA ASN A 131 -7.10 3.01 -11.55
C ASN A 131 -8.03 3.50 -10.44
N ALA A 132 -9.34 3.45 -10.64
CA ALA A 132 -10.32 3.79 -9.62
C ALA A 132 -10.23 2.86 -8.41
N ALA A 133 -10.03 1.56 -8.64
CA ALA A 133 -9.82 0.59 -7.57
C ALA A 133 -8.54 0.87 -6.80
N GLU A 134 -7.42 1.07 -7.49
CA GLU A 134 -6.12 1.39 -6.90
C GLU A 134 -6.20 2.62 -6.02
N GLU A 135 -6.73 3.72 -6.54
CA GLU A 135 -6.85 4.98 -5.81
C GLU A 135 -7.72 4.84 -4.55
N ASN A 136 -8.90 4.22 -4.69
CA ASN A 136 -9.82 4.05 -3.57
C ASN A 136 -9.23 3.18 -2.46
N ILE A 137 -8.63 2.05 -2.82
CA ILE A 137 -8.03 1.13 -1.86
C ILE A 137 -6.82 1.78 -1.19
N PHE A 138 -5.99 2.50 -1.93
CA PHE A 138 -4.84 3.19 -1.36
C PHE A 138 -5.26 4.27 -0.36
N GLN A 139 -6.24 5.09 -0.68
CA GLN A 139 -6.82 6.06 0.25
C GLN A 139 -7.37 5.39 1.52
N ASN A 140 -8.02 4.23 1.38
CA ASN A 140 -8.52 3.46 2.52
C ASN A 140 -7.38 2.93 3.40
N ILE A 141 -6.30 2.42 2.79
CA ILE A 141 -5.10 1.97 3.48
C ILE A 141 -4.48 3.12 4.27
N GLU A 142 -4.23 4.26 3.64
CA GLU A 142 -3.67 5.44 4.31
C GLU A 142 -4.56 5.93 5.45
N ALA A 143 -5.86 6.04 5.23
CA ALA A 143 -6.81 6.46 6.26
C ALA A 143 -6.83 5.49 7.44
N THR A 144 -6.73 4.18 7.18
CA THR A 144 -6.68 3.15 8.22
C THR A 144 -5.39 3.25 9.04
N LEU A 145 -4.24 3.40 8.39
CA LEU A 145 -2.93 3.56 9.03
C LEU A 145 -2.88 4.85 9.87
N ASN A 146 -3.35 5.97 9.31
CA ASN A 146 -3.43 7.25 10.03
C ASN A 146 -4.33 7.16 11.26
N ARG A 147 -5.45 6.43 11.19
CA ARG A 147 -6.40 6.24 12.30
C ARG A 147 -5.80 5.50 13.49
N ILE A 148 -4.82 4.62 13.25
CA ILE A 148 -4.05 3.95 14.30
C ILE A 148 -2.74 4.67 14.66
N GLY A 149 -2.55 5.88 14.13
CA GLY A 149 -1.41 6.75 14.45
C GLY A 149 -0.11 6.43 13.71
N LEU A 150 -0.17 5.56 12.70
CA LEU A 150 0.99 5.20 11.89
C LEU A 150 1.20 6.19 10.74
N LYS A 151 2.45 6.59 10.55
CA LYS A 151 2.87 7.45 9.45
C LYS A 151 4.07 6.85 8.76
N PHE A 152 4.06 6.89 7.44
CA PHE A 152 5.16 6.50 6.60
C PHE A 152 5.84 7.73 6.02
N ASP A 153 7.15 7.67 5.88
CA ASP A 153 7.95 8.73 5.26
C ASP A 153 7.97 8.56 3.74
N ASN A 154 7.87 7.31 3.27
CA ASN A 154 7.88 6.96 1.86
C ASN A 154 6.86 5.86 1.52
N PHE A 155 6.12 6.05 0.44
CA PHE A 155 5.34 5.02 -0.24
C PHE A 155 6.04 4.67 -1.56
N PHE A 156 6.81 3.58 -1.54
CA PHE A 156 7.57 3.16 -2.71
C PHE A 156 6.67 2.40 -3.68
N ASN A 157 6.50 2.93 -4.88
CA ASN A 157 5.67 2.31 -5.91
C ASN A 157 6.52 1.39 -6.81
N GLU A 158 6.17 0.10 -6.89
CA GLU A 158 6.87 -0.89 -7.70
C GLU A 158 6.92 -0.53 -9.19
N ASN A 159 5.88 0.12 -9.74
CA ASN A 159 5.86 0.53 -11.14
C ASN A 159 7.05 1.42 -11.52
N THR A 160 7.57 2.21 -10.59
CA THR A 160 8.74 3.07 -10.85
C THR A 160 9.99 2.28 -11.23
N LEU A 161 10.10 1.02 -10.79
CA LEU A 161 11.20 0.13 -11.16
C LEU A 161 11.13 -0.31 -12.62
N TYR A 162 9.91 -0.48 -13.14
CA TYR A 162 9.70 -0.82 -14.56
C TYR A 162 9.91 0.41 -15.43
N GLU A 163 9.29 1.52 -15.08
CA GLU A 163 9.35 2.77 -15.84
C GLU A 163 10.78 3.32 -15.96
N SER A 164 11.57 3.21 -14.89
CA SER A 164 12.98 3.64 -14.88
C SER A 164 13.94 2.68 -15.57
N GLY A 165 13.50 1.46 -15.94
CA GLY A 165 14.37 0.41 -16.46
C GLY A 165 15.36 -0.16 -15.42
N ALA A 166 15.11 0.05 -14.14
CA ALA A 166 15.96 -0.43 -13.06
C ALA A 166 16.06 -1.95 -13.04
N ILE A 167 14.94 -2.65 -13.27
CA ILE A 167 14.89 -4.12 -13.35
C ILE A 167 15.80 -4.64 -14.45
N ASP A 168 15.71 -4.10 -15.66
CA ASP A 168 16.55 -4.50 -16.79
C ASP A 168 18.03 -4.26 -16.52
N SER A 169 18.34 -3.16 -15.84
CA SER A 169 19.71 -2.80 -15.46
C SER A 169 20.30 -3.82 -14.48
N VAL A 170 19.53 -4.24 -13.48
CA VAL A 170 19.93 -5.27 -12.50
C VAL A 170 20.09 -6.62 -13.18
N VAL A 171 19.15 -7.04 -14.04
CA VAL A 171 19.24 -8.30 -14.78
C VAL A 171 20.50 -8.34 -15.66
N LYS A 172 20.80 -7.24 -16.38
CA LYS A 172 22.02 -7.12 -17.18
C LYS A 172 23.28 -7.20 -16.32
N ALA A 173 23.29 -6.56 -15.15
CA ALA A 173 24.41 -6.60 -14.24
C ALA A 173 24.65 -8.01 -13.67
N LEU A 174 23.59 -8.73 -13.30
CA LEU A 174 23.67 -10.11 -12.82
C LEU A 174 24.19 -11.06 -13.92
N ARG A 175 23.68 -10.95 -15.15
CA ARG A 175 24.15 -11.77 -16.29
C ARG A 175 25.63 -11.54 -16.61
N LYS A 176 26.21 -10.37 -16.33
CA LYS A 176 27.64 -10.09 -16.51
C LYS A 176 28.52 -10.74 -15.42
N LYS A 177 27.95 -11.05 -14.26
CA LYS A 177 28.70 -11.65 -13.14
C LYS A 177 28.67 -13.18 -13.16
N GLY A 178 27.86 -13.81 -14.00
CA GLY A 178 27.70 -15.25 -14.14
C GLY A 178 26.63 -15.77 -13.20
#